data_edb0a422a428940edb30127ddc063752
#
_entry.id   edb0a422a428940edb30127ddc063752
#
_cell.length_a   1.000
_cell.length_b   1.000
_cell.length_c   1.000
_cell.angle_alpha   90.00
_cell.angle_beta   90.00
_cell.angle_gamma   90.00
#
_symmetry.space_group_name_H-M   'P 1'
#
loop_
_entity.id
_entity.type
_entity.pdbx_description
1 polymer ?
#
loop_
_entity_poly.entity_id
_entity_poly.type
_entity_poly.pdbx_seq_one_letter_code
_entity_poly.pdbx_strand_id
1 'polypeptide(L)'
;VKALQGVEGQVAWVEEPSPACDVGQVRIRVAAAGLNRADLLQKAGLYPPPPGASQVLGLECSGVISEVGAGSSWQVGDRVCALLAGGGMAEEVVVDGRHVLPVPEGVSLIEAAALPEVYATVWLNVFQLAALKPGEKVLLHAGASGIGSAAIQLCKAFGNPCWVSVGSPERLAYCEALGAQGGVVRSDDLESLRDFGPFDVILDPVGGNYAALNLKLTALDGRWVLIGLMGGREAKLDLAQVLAKRVQLLGSTLRSRDDQFKADLFSDLSQHVWPLFAEGRLSPQLAKTFPVKDAEAAFAELASNTVSGKVVLVIDDSLS
;
A
#
# COMPACT_ATOMS: atom_id res chain seq x y z
N VAL A 1 15.18 -22.48 -2.23
CA VAL A 1 15.25 -21.06 -1.85
C VAL A 1 14.73 -20.88 -0.45
N LYS A 2 15.23 -19.87 0.25
CA LYS A 2 14.71 -19.54 1.57
C LYS A 2 13.60 -18.52 1.47
N ALA A 3 12.61 -18.63 2.37
CA ALA A 3 11.43 -17.78 2.38
C ALA A 3 10.90 -17.57 3.80
N LEU A 4 10.20 -16.46 4.04
CA LEU A 4 9.62 -16.12 5.32
C LEU A 4 8.18 -16.60 5.41
N GLN A 5 7.91 -17.47 6.38
CA GLN A 5 6.54 -17.94 6.66
C GLN A 5 6.11 -17.55 8.07
N GLY A 6 4.78 -17.40 8.22
CA GLY A 6 4.15 -17.31 9.54
C GLY A 6 3.98 -18.70 10.12
N VAL A 7 4.62 -18.96 11.26
CA VAL A 7 4.56 -20.23 11.97
C VAL A 7 4.19 -19.94 13.42
N GLU A 8 3.05 -20.45 13.88
CA GLU A 8 2.55 -20.28 15.26
C GLU A 8 2.58 -18.82 15.77
N GLY A 9 2.26 -17.87 14.90
CA GLY A 9 2.24 -16.44 15.23
C GLY A 9 3.60 -15.74 15.26
N GLN A 10 4.67 -16.46 14.90
CA GLN A 10 6.03 -15.92 14.67
C GLN A 10 6.36 -15.98 13.17
N VAL A 11 7.47 -15.38 12.76
CA VAL A 11 8.01 -15.56 11.41
C VAL A 11 9.25 -16.45 11.44
N ALA A 12 9.35 -17.35 10.48
CA ALA A 12 10.47 -18.26 10.33
C ALA A 12 11.02 -18.19 8.89
N TRP A 13 12.35 -18.18 8.79
CA TRP A 13 13.09 -18.27 7.52
C TRP A 13 13.31 -19.74 7.19
N VAL A 14 12.51 -20.29 6.27
CA VAL A 14 12.44 -21.71 5.97
C VAL A 14 12.85 -22.03 4.54
N GLU A 15 13.25 -23.27 4.29
CA GLU A 15 13.53 -23.75 2.94
C GLU A 15 12.22 -24.04 2.20
N GLU A 16 12.09 -23.51 0.99
CA GLU A 16 10.98 -23.71 0.07
C GLU A 16 11.49 -24.22 -1.30
N PRO A 17 10.69 -24.96 -2.05
CA PRO A 17 10.99 -25.24 -3.44
C PRO A 17 11.11 -23.94 -4.24
N SER A 18 12.08 -23.87 -5.15
CA SER A 18 12.13 -22.74 -6.11
C SER A 18 10.90 -22.80 -7.01
N PRO A 19 10.11 -21.71 -7.12
CA PRO A 19 8.91 -21.70 -7.95
C PRO A 19 9.26 -21.87 -9.43
N ALA A 20 8.44 -22.58 -10.21
CA ALA A 20 8.61 -22.65 -11.65
C ALA A 20 8.25 -21.31 -12.32
N CYS A 21 8.95 -20.94 -13.39
CA CYS A 21 8.68 -19.75 -14.18
C CYS A 21 7.97 -20.15 -15.47
N ASP A 22 6.67 -19.88 -15.55
CA ASP A 22 5.83 -20.27 -16.67
C ASP A 22 5.72 -19.16 -17.74
N VAL A 23 4.96 -19.43 -18.79
CA VAL A 23 4.70 -18.48 -19.89
C VAL A 23 4.10 -17.18 -19.33
N GLY A 24 4.64 -16.03 -19.75
CA GLY A 24 4.21 -14.70 -19.34
C GLY A 24 4.74 -14.25 -17.97
N GLN A 25 5.42 -15.12 -17.23
CA GLN A 25 5.97 -14.82 -15.91
C GLN A 25 7.44 -14.40 -15.97
N VAL A 26 7.89 -13.85 -14.87
CA VAL A 26 9.30 -13.55 -14.62
C VAL A 26 9.69 -14.05 -13.23
N ARG A 27 10.93 -14.53 -13.09
CA ARG A 27 11.56 -14.79 -11.79
C ARG A 27 12.38 -13.59 -11.38
N ILE A 28 12.15 -13.12 -10.18
CA ILE A 28 12.89 -12.01 -9.56
C ILE A 28 13.78 -12.58 -8.46
N ARG A 29 15.08 -12.33 -8.51
CA ARG A 29 15.97 -12.45 -7.36
C ARG A 29 15.73 -11.22 -6.49
N VAL A 30 15.21 -11.45 -5.28
CA VAL A 30 14.67 -10.40 -4.43
C VAL A 30 15.79 -9.71 -3.66
N ALA A 31 15.91 -8.40 -3.82
CA ALA A 31 16.79 -7.55 -3.03
C ALA A 31 16.12 -7.14 -1.71
N ALA A 32 14.84 -6.75 -1.77
CA ALA A 32 14.09 -6.28 -0.62
C ALA A 32 12.58 -6.52 -0.79
N ALA A 33 11.85 -6.55 0.33
CA ALA A 33 10.41 -6.71 0.40
C ALA A 33 9.77 -5.69 1.36
N GLY A 34 8.72 -5.02 0.92
CA GLY A 34 7.95 -4.10 1.75
C GLY A 34 7.02 -4.83 2.71
N LEU A 35 6.96 -4.40 3.97
CA LEU A 35 5.99 -4.91 4.93
C LEU A 35 4.66 -4.15 4.80
N ASN A 36 3.58 -4.91 4.88
CA ASN A 36 2.22 -4.40 4.84
C ASN A 36 1.42 -4.91 6.04
N ARG A 37 0.36 -4.20 6.41
CA ARG A 37 -0.51 -4.65 7.52
C ARG A 37 -1.15 -6.01 7.25
N ALA A 38 -1.39 -6.34 6.00
CA ALA A 38 -1.87 -7.67 5.60
C ALA A 38 -0.91 -8.79 5.98
N ASP A 39 0.41 -8.53 5.99
CA ASP A 39 1.42 -9.51 6.43
C ASP A 39 1.30 -9.80 7.94
N LEU A 40 1.02 -8.77 8.76
CA LEU A 40 0.71 -8.96 10.18
C LEU A 40 -0.52 -9.85 10.39
N LEU A 41 -1.56 -9.62 9.60
CA LEU A 41 -2.81 -10.40 9.66
C LEU A 41 -2.60 -11.82 9.15
N GLN A 42 -1.81 -12.01 8.09
CA GLN A 42 -1.46 -13.34 7.58
C GLN A 42 -0.63 -14.12 8.61
N LYS A 43 0.40 -13.48 9.21
CA LYS A 43 1.19 -14.05 10.31
C LYS A 43 0.30 -14.52 11.47
N ALA A 44 -0.74 -13.75 11.80
CA ALA A 44 -1.71 -14.08 12.85
C ALA A 44 -2.80 -15.09 12.41
N GLY A 45 -2.78 -15.58 11.16
CA GLY A 45 -3.83 -16.48 10.63
C GLY A 45 -5.19 -15.82 10.34
N LEU A 46 -5.25 -14.48 10.39
CA LEU A 46 -6.49 -13.71 10.23
C LEU A 46 -6.76 -13.25 8.79
N TYR A 47 -5.79 -13.39 7.90
CA TYR A 47 -5.89 -13.01 6.49
C TYR A 47 -5.13 -14.01 5.61
N PRO A 48 -5.71 -15.18 5.35
CA PRO A 48 -5.05 -16.22 4.54
C PRO A 48 -4.85 -15.76 3.09
N PRO A 49 -3.81 -16.26 2.41
CA PRO A 49 -3.63 -16.01 0.98
C PRO A 49 -4.84 -16.47 0.17
N PRO A 50 -5.16 -15.82 -0.95
CA PRO A 50 -6.16 -16.31 -1.88
C PRO A 50 -5.82 -17.73 -2.40
N PRO A 51 -6.81 -18.53 -2.84
CA PRO A 51 -6.56 -19.84 -3.43
C PRO A 51 -5.53 -19.76 -4.57
N GLY A 52 -4.51 -20.61 -4.52
CA GLY A 52 -3.43 -20.65 -5.52
C GLY A 52 -2.27 -19.69 -5.26
N ALA A 53 -2.41 -18.73 -4.34
CA ALA A 53 -1.30 -17.86 -3.97
C ALA A 53 -0.34 -18.53 -2.97
N SER A 54 0.92 -18.09 -2.97
CA SER A 54 1.96 -18.57 -2.06
C SER A 54 1.57 -18.35 -0.59
N GLN A 55 1.91 -19.32 0.26
CA GLN A 55 1.82 -19.17 1.72
C GLN A 55 2.95 -18.32 2.31
N VAL A 56 4.02 -18.12 1.57
CA VAL A 56 5.12 -17.23 1.91
C VAL A 56 4.61 -15.79 2.03
N LEU A 57 5.08 -15.08 3.05
CA LEU A 57 4.72 -13.69 3.30
C LEU A 57 5.25 -12.74 2.21
N GLY A 58 4.71 -11.54 2.16
CA GLY A 58 5.15 -10.45 1.28
C GLY A 58 4.25 -10.22 0.07
N LEU A 59 3.64 -9.03 0.04
CA LEU A 59 2.74 -8.60 -1.04
C LEU A 59 3.43 -7.73 -2.09
N GLU A 60 4.68 -7.38 -1.86
CA GLU A 60 5.51 -6.59 -2.77
C GLU A 60 6.99 -6.88 -2.55
N CYS A 61 7.75 -6.72 -3.60
CA CYS A 61 9.21 -6.82 -3.54
C CYS A 61 9.86 -5.96 -4.63
N SER A 62 11.18 -5.87 -4.54
CA SER A 62 12.06 -5.37 -5.60
C SER A 62 13.24 -6.30 -5.77
N GLY A 63 13.85 -6.25 -6.93
CA GLY A 63 15.01 -7.09 -7.22
C GLY A 63 15.45 -7.00 -8.68
N VAL A 64 16.11 -8.06 -9.11
CA VAL A 64 16.62 -8.19 -10.47
C VAL A 64 16.03 -9.43 -11.12
N ILE A 65 15.55 -9.31 -12.34
CA ILE A 65 15.01 -10.42 -13.10
C ILE A 65 16.13 -11.42 -13.41
N SER A 66 15.95 -12.68 -12.99
CA SER A 66 16.92 -13.77 -13.21
C SER A 66 16.45 -14.78 -14.27
N GLU A 67 15.14 -14.85 -14.56
CA GLU A 67 14.55 -15.72 -15.59
C GLU A 67 13.31 -15.05 -16.18
N VAL A 68 13.08 -15.28 -17.48
CA VAL A 68 11.94 -14.73 -18.21
C VAL A 68 11.20 -15.85 -18.92
N GLY A 69 9.94 -16.04 -18.57
CA GLY A 69 9.03 -16.96 -19.26
C GLY A 69 8.68 -16.48 -20.67
N ALA A 70 8.41 -17.39 -21.58
CA ALA A 70 8.05 -17.06 -22.94
C ALA A 70 6.85 -16.09 -23.00
N GLY A 71 6.93 -15.08 -23.86
CA GLY A 71 5.85 -14.07 -24.05
C GLY A 71 5.90 -12.88 -23.09
N SER A 72 6.80 -12.86 -22.11
CA SER A 72 7.07 -11.67 -21.31
C SER A 72 7.99 -10.70 -22.09
N SER A 73 7.79 -9.40 -21.90
CA SER A 73 8.58 -8.33 -22.52
C SER A 73 9.84 -7.92 -21.74
N TRP A 74 10.03 -8.47 -20.55
CA TRP A 74 11.15 -8.20 -19.67
C TRP A 74 12.43 -8.90 -20.12
N GLN A 75 13.58 -8.46 -19.60
CA GLN A 75 14.89 -9.05 -19.85
C GLN A 75 15.57 -9.45 -18.54
N VAL A 76 16.39 -10.51 -18.61
CA VAL A 76 17.27 -10.87 -17.48
C VAL A 76 18.22 -9.73 -17.19
N GLY A 77 18.34 -9.35 -15.92
CA GLY A 77 19.11 -8.21 -15.46
C GLY A 77 18.31 -6.93 -15.24
N ASP A 78 17.04 -6.87 -15.68
CA ASP A 78 16.20 -5.70 -15.42
C ASP A 78 15.98 -5.52 -13.92
N ARG A 79 16.11 -4.27 -13.45
CA ARG A 79 15.81 -3.87 -12.07
C ARG A 79 14.34 -3.52 -11.96
N VAL A 80 13.63 -4.22 -11.09
CA VAL A 80 12.17 -4.17 -11.04
C VAL A 80 11.62 -4.14 -9.62
N CYS A 81 10.37 -3.71 -9.51
CA CYS A 81 9.54 -3.94 -8.34
C CYS A 81 8.20 -4.55 -8.76
N ALA A 82 7.57 -5.32 -7.88
CA ALA A 82 6.41 -6.13 -8.22
C ALA A 82 5.35 -6.14 -7.10
N LEU A 83 4.08 -6.22 -7.52
CA LEU A 83 2.93 -6.51 -6.66
C LEU A 83 2.64 -8.01 -6.70
N LEU A 84 2.40 -8.59 -5.52
CA LEU A 84 2.27 -10.02 -5.33
C LEU A 84 0.99 -10.36 -4.52
N ALA A 85 0.47 -11.56 -4.72
CA ALA A 85 -0.55 -12.10 -3.83
C ALA A 85 0.04 -12.82 -2.60
N GLY A 86 1.37 -12.97 -2.56
CA GLY A 86 2.22 -13.60 -1.56
C GLY A 86 3.56 -13.96 -2.19
N GLY A 87 4.56 -14.32 -1.39
CA GLY A 87 5.85 -14.79 -1.88
C GLY A 87 6.97 -13.74 -1.90
N GLY A 88 6.69 -12.46 -1.65
CA GLY A 88 7.69 -11.39 -1.78
C GLY A 88 8.84 -11.45 -0.76
N MET A 89 8.62 -12.07 0.39
CA MET A 89 9.64 -12.23 1.42
C MET A 89 10.39 -13.56 1.25
N ALA A 90 11.05 -13.74 0.12
CA ALA A 90 11.84 -14.90 -0.24
C ALA A 90 13.09 -14.48 -1.03
N GLU A 91 14.08 -15.39 -1.16
CA GLU A 91 15.26 -15.15 -2.01
C GLU A 91 14.89 -14.98 -3.49
N GLU A 92 13.84 -15.70 -3.92
CA GLU A 92 13.31 -15.63 -5.28
C GLU A 92 11.78 -15.67 -5.26
N VAL A 93 11.16 -14.99 -6.21
CA VAL A 93 9.73 -15.03 -6.45
C VAL A 93 9.44 -15.09 -7.94
N VAL A 94 8.37 -15.77 -8.33
CA VAL A 94 7.84 -15.77 -9.69
C VAL A 94 6.51 -15.04 -9.71
N VAL A 95 6.34 -14.18 -10.70
CA VAL A 95 5.17 -13.31 -10.84
C VAL A 95 4.81 -13.10 -12.30
N ASP A 96 3.54 -12.83 -12.59
CA ASP A 96 3.11 -12.38 -13.92
C ASP A 96 3.89 -11.10 -14.30
N GLY A 97 4.55 -11.10 -15.45
CA GLY A 97 5.35 -9.97 -15.90
C GLY A 97 4.57 -8.67 -16.07
N ARG A 98 3.24 -8.74 -16.12
CA ARG A 98 2.34 -7.57 -16.18
C ARG A 98 2.10 -6.92 -14.80
N HIS A 99 2.47 -7.58 -13.70
CA HIS A 99 2.42 -7.04 -12.33
C HIS A 99 3.76 -6.47 -11.87
N VAL A 100 4.64 -6.22 -12.82
CA VAL A 100 6.01 -5.74 -12.59
C VAL A 100 6.17 -4.34 -13.20
N LEU A 101 6.90 -3.48 -12.49
CA LEU A 101 7.27 -2.13 -12.96
C LEU A 101 8.78 -1.97 -12.87
N PRO A 102 9.40 -1.17 -13.76
CA PRO A 102 10.81 -0.86 -13.63
C PRO A 102 11.07 -0.05 -12.36
N VAL A 103 12.22 -0.25 -11.74
CA VAL A 103 12.66 0.65 -10.67
C VAL A 103 12.80 2.07 -11.23
N PRO A 104 12.17 3.10 -10.63
CA PRO A 104 12.31 4.46 -11.12
C PRO A 104 13.78 4.92 -11.09
N GLU A 105 14.15 5.78 -12.02
CA GLU A 105 15.50 6.32 -12.09
C GLU A 105 15.87 7.05 -10.78
N GLY A 106 17.06 6.81 -10.27
CA GLY A 106 17.55 7.39 -9.02
C GLY A 106 17.03 6.71 -7.75
N VAL A 107 16.15 5.71 -7.86
CA VAL A 107 15.63 4.92 -6.73
C VAL A 107 16.46 3.64 -6.56
N SER A 108 16.87 3.33 -5.34
CA SER A 108 17.54 2.07 -5.00
C SER A 108 16.54 0.90 -5.01
N LEU A 109 17.05 -0.34 -5.10
CA LEU A 109 16.20 -1.53 -4.97
C LEU A 109 15.50 -1.59 -3.60
N ILE A 110 16.19 -1.20 -2.53
CA ILE A 110 15.60 -1.17 -1.19
C ILE A 110 14.41 -0.21 -1.12
N GLU A 111 14.53 0.97 -1.68
CA GLU A 111 13.44 1.96 -1.73
C GLU A 111 12.31 1.50 -2.64
N ALA A 112 12.63 0.89 -3.78
CA ALA A 112 11.64 0.41 -4.73
C ALA A 112 10.72 -0.69 -4.16
N ALA A 113 11.19 -1.47 -3.18
CA ALA A 113 10.38 -2.45 -2.47
C ALA A 113 9.19 -1.84 -1.70
N ALA A 114 9.20 -0.54 -1.48
CA ALA A 114 8.16 0.20 -0.74
C ALA A 114 7.09 0.83 -1.65
N LEU A 115 7.14 0.60 -2.97
CA LEU A 115 6.32 1.34 -3.93
C LEU A 115 5.07 0.59 -4.43
N PRO A 116 5.13 -0.70 -4.84
CA PRO A 116 4.06 -1.34 -5.59
C PRO A 116 2.71 -1.35 -4.86
N GLU A 117 2.69 -1.83 -3.62
CA GLU A 117 1.44 -1.99 -2.86
C GLU A 117 0.79 -0.65 -2.52
N VAL A 118 1.57 0.35 -2.08
CA VAL A 118 0.99 1.62 -1.64
C VAL A 118 0.49 2.46 -2.81
N TYR A 119 1.24 2.52 -3.93
CA TYR A 119 0.80 3.27 -5.10
C TYR A 119 -0.35 2.58 -5.83
N ALA A 120 -0.34 1.23 -5.93
CA ALA A 120 -1.46 0.47 -6.47
C ALA A 120 -2.72 0.63 -5.63
N THR A 121 -2.61 0.57 -4.30
CA THR A 121 -3.74 0.76 -3.39
C THR A 121 -4.32 2.16 -3.51
N VAL A 122 -3.50 3.20 -3.52
CA VAL A 122 -3.99 4.58 -3.62
C VAL A 122 -4.60 4.84 -5.00
N TRP A 123 -3.93 4.44 -6.07
CA TRP A 123 -4.42 4.67 -7.42
C TRP A 123 -5.77 3.99 -7.64
N LEU A 124 -5.89 2.73 -7.29
CA LEU A 124 -7.15 2.00 -7.34
C LEU A 124 -8.26 2.70 -6.57
N ASN A 125 -8.01 3.07 -5.32
CA ASN A 125 -9.08 3.47 -4.40
C ASN A 125 -9.48 4.94 -4.56
N VAL A 126 -8.51 5.83 -4.73
CA VAL A 126 -8.74 7.27 -4.79
C VAL A 126 -9.01 7.74 -6.22
N PHE A 127 -8.23 7.26 -7.19
CA PHE A 127 -8.29 7.77 -8.56
C PHE A 127 -9.22 6.95 -9.47
N GLN A 128 -9.26 5.62 -9.32
CA GLN A 128 -10.16 4.79 -10.14
C GLN A 128 -11.54 4.62 -9.49
N LEU A 129 -11.63 4.02 -8.28
CA LEU A 129 -12.92 3.71 -7.66
C LEU A 129 -13.66 4.96 -7.18
N ALA A 130 -12.99 5.86 -6.45
CA ALA A 130 -13.60 7.12 -6.03
C ALA A 130 -13.64 8.14 -7.17
N ALA A 131 -12.94 7.91 -8.28
CA ALA A 131 -12.89 8.79 -9.44
C ALA A 131 -12.63 10.26 -9.03
N LEU A 132 -11.58 10.47 -8.22
CA LEU A 132 -11.21 11.78 -7.70
C LEU A 132 -11.01 12.78 -8.84
N LYS A 133 -11.66 13.92 -8.74
CA LYS A 133 -11.58 15.00 -9.73
C LYS A 133 -10.60 16.09 -9.26
N PRO A 134 -9.95 16.81 -10.18
CA PRO A 134 -9.08 17.93 -9.81
C PRO A 134 -9.76 18.94 -8.89
N GLY A 135 -9.07 19.32 -7.82
CA GLY A 135 -9.55 20.30 -6.84
C GLY A 135 -10.49 19.74 -5.76
N GLU A 136 -10.96 18.50 -5.87
CA GLU A 136 -11.75 17.86 -4.81
C GLU A 136 -10.91 17.67 -3.54
N LYS A 137 -11.56 17.82 -2.38
CA LYS A 137 -10.96 17.67 -1.05
C LYS A 137 -10.90 16.21 -0.62
N VAL A 138 -9.74 15.79 -0.13
CA VAL A 138 -9.51 14.41 0.31
C VAL A 138 -9.20 14.34 1.80
N LEU A 139 -9.84 13.41 2.52
CA LEU A 139 -9.45 13.03 3.88
C LEU A 139 -8.76 11.67 3.86
N LEU A 140 -7.57 11.61 4.44
CA LEU A 140 -6.76 10.40 4.54
C LEU A 140 -6.60 10.00 6.01
N HIS A 141 -7.33 8.98 6.45
CA HIS A 141 -7.08 8.41 7.77
C HIS A 141 -5.77 7.62 7.79
N ALA A 142 -5.09 7.62 8.94
CA ALA A 142 -3.73 7.08 9.08
C ALA A 142 -2.72 7.71 8.09
N GLY A 143 -2.75 9.03 7.94
CA GLY A 143 -1.99 9.78 6.93
C GLY A 143 -0.49 9.55 6.91
N ALA A 144 0.13 9.22 8.05
CA ALA A 144 1.57 8.94 8.14
C ALA A 144 1.93 7.46 7.81
N SER A 145 0.97 6.61 7.49
CA SER A 145 1.25 5.24 7.03
C SER A 145 1.88 5.24 5.63
N GLY A 146 2.39 4.09 5.19
CA GLY A 146 2.89 3.95 3.81
C GLY A 146 1.85 4.34 2.76
N ILE A 147 0.59 3.87 2.92
CA ILE A 147 -0.53 4.24 2.03
C ILE A 147 -0.83 5.74 2.14
N GLY A 148 -0.92 6.28 3.36
CA GLY A 148 -1.18 7.70 3.58
C GLY A 148 -0.10 8.60 2.96
N SER A 149 1.16 8.24 3.13
CA SER A 149 2.30 8.99 2.56
C SER A 149 2.27 9.02 1.03
N ALA A 150 1.94 7.89 0.40
CA ALA A 150 1.76 7.81 -1.06
C ALA A 150 0.54 8.64 -1.51
N ALA A 151 -0.57 8.56 -0.76
CA ALA A 151 -1.80 9.29 -1.07
C ALA A 151 -1.60 10.81 -1.00
N ILE A 152 -0.90 11.31 0.02
CA ILE A 152 -0.59 12.75 0.14
C ILE A 152 0.21 13.23 -1.07
N GLN A 153 1.27 12.50 -1.44
CA GLN A 153 2.09 12.87 -2.59
C GLN A 153 1.29 12.84 -3.91
N LEU A 154 0.46 11.83 -4.12
CA LEU A 154 -0.40 11.75 -5.31
C LEU A 154 -1.44 12.87 -5.32
N CYS A 155 -2.11 13.15 -4.21
CA CYS A 155 -3.02 14.27 -4.10
C CYS A 155 -2.34 15.59 -4.47
N LYS A 156 -1.15 15.85 -3.91
CA LYS A 156 -0.34 17.03 -4.27
C LYS A 156 0.02 17.07 -5.75
N ALA A 157 0.45 15.94 -6.31
CA ALA A 157 0.85 15.84 -7.70
C ALA A 157 -0.32 16.10 -8.68
N PHE A 158 -1.55 15.71 -8.31
CA PHE A 158 -2.75 15.91 -9.13
C PHE A 158 -3.57 17.14 -8.75
N GLY A 159 -3.07 17.98 -7.84
CA GLY A 159 -3.72 19.26 -7.47
C GLY A 159 -4.94 19.11 -6.56
N ASN A 160 -4.99 18.06 -5.77
CA ASN A 160 -6.06 17.80 -4.82
C ASN A 160 -5.62 18.16 -3.39
N PRO A 161 -6.27 19.12 -2.70
CA PRO A 161 -5.97 19.39 -1.31
C PRO A 161 -6.39 18.22 -0.44
N CYS A 162 -5.50 17.79 0.47
CA CYS A 162 -5.79 16.69 1.38
C CYS A 162 -5.49 17.03 2.83
N TRP A 163 -6.27 16.44 3.72
CA TRP A 163 -6.12 16.50 5.17
C TRP A 163 -5.96 15.10 5.74
N VAL A 164 -5.40 15.03 6.94
CA VAL A 164 -5.06 13.72 7.54
C VAL A 164 -5.58 13.57 8.96
N SER A 165 -5.79 12.34 9.40
CA SER A 165 -5.80 11.99 10.82
C SER A 165 -4.59 11.12 11.13
N VAL A 166 -3.89 11.44 12.22
CA VAL A 166 -2.62 10.80 12.60
C VAL A 166 -2.56 10.47 14.10
N GLY A 167 -1.52 9.77 14.51
CA GLY A 167 -1.36 9.31 15.90
C GLY A 167 -0.56 10.24 16.80
N SER A 168 0.16 11.24 16.24
CA SER A 168 0.97 12.18 17.03
C SER A 168 1.24 13.49 16.26
N PRO A 169 1.66 14.57 16.97
CA PRO A 169 2.03 15.84 16.33
C PRO A 169 3.19 15.70 15.34
N GLU A 170 4.20 14.87 15.63
CA GLU A 170 5.35 14.64 14.76
C GLU A 170 4.92 14.03 13.43
N ARG A 171 3.92 13.13 13.48
CA ARG A 171 3.33 12.52 12.28
C ARG A 171 2.50 13.51 11.49
N LEU A 172 1.84 14.46 12.15
CA LEU A 172 1.13 15.54 11.46
C LEU A 172 2.14 16.41 10.70
N ALA A 173 3.22 16.84 11.37
CA ALA A 173 4.28 17.61 10.73
C ALA A 173 4.93 16.85 9.54
N TYR A 174 5.12 15.53 9.67
CA TYR A 174 5.58 14.70 8.56
C TYR A 174 4.61 14.73 7.37
N CYS A 175 3.31 14.60 7.60
CA CYS A 175 2.31 14.65 6.54
C CYS A 175 2.24 16.03 5.87
N GLU A 176 2.34 17.10 6.64
CA GLU A 176 2.36 18.47 6.12
C GLU A 176 3.61 18.73 5.26
N ALA A 177 4.77 18.23 5.67
CA ALA A 177 5.99 18.29 4.86
C ALA A 177 5.86 17.55 3.52
N LEU A 178 5.08 16.46 3.45
CA LEU A 178 4.76 15.75 2.21
C LEU A 178 3.75 16.50 1.33
N GLY A 179 2.95 17.41 1.90
CA GLY A 179 2.00 18.23 1.16
C GLY A 179 0.55 18.19 1.64
N ALA A 180 0.27 17.57 2.78
CA ALA A 180 -1.05 17.70 3.42
C ALA A 180 -1.30 19.15 3.84
N GLN A 181 -2.55 19.62 3.69
CA GLN A 181 -2.93 21.00 4.07
C GLN A 181 -3.09 21.18 5.58
N GLY A 182 -3.09 20.09 6.33
CA GLY A 182 -3.26 20.01 7.77
C GLY A 182 -3.93 18.71 8.18
N GLY A 183 -4.38 18.64 9.41
CA GLY A 183 -5.05 17.46 9.93
C GLY A 183 -5.25 17.53 11.44
N VAL A 184 -5.58 16.37 12.03
CA VAL A 184 -5.79 16.27 13.47
C VAL A 184 -5.01 15.08 14.04
N VAL A 185 -4.56 15.25 15.28
CA VAL A 185 -4.06 14.16 16.10
C VAL A 185 -5.26 13.46 16.74
N ARG A 186 -5.41 12.16 16.49
CA ARG A 186 -6.62 11.40 16.86
C ARG A 186 -6.91 11.35 18.37
N SER A 187 -5.89 11.58 19.22
CA SER A 187 -6.04 11.63 20.68
C SER A 187 -6.71 12.91 21.17
N ASP A 188 -6.70 13.96 20.35
CA ASP A 188 -7.17 15.30 20.78
C ASP A 188 -8.68 15.41 20.52
N ASP A 189 -9.06 15.67 19.27
CA ASP A 189 -10.46 15.75 18.87
C ASP A 189 -10.63 15.45 17.37
N LEU A 190 -11.05 14.23 17.04
CA LEU A 190 -11.35 13.86 15.65
C LEU A 190 -12.54 14.64 15.06
N GLU A 191 -13.46 15.13 15.88
CA GLU A 191 -14.60 15.93 15.40
C GLU A 191 -14.15 17.28 14.83
N SER A 192 -12.97 17.78 15.22
CA SER A 192 -12.39 19.00 14.66
C SER A 192 -12.01 18.89 13.17
N LEU A 193 -11.98 17.67 12.59
CA LEU A 193 -11.91 17.50 11.14
C LEU A 193 -13.04 18.21 10.38
N ARG A 194 -14.16 18.51 11.06
CA ARG A 194 -15.29 19.27 10.46
C ARG A 194 -14.89 20.68 10.04
N ASP A 195 -13.92 21.27 10.71
CA ASP A 195 -13.46 22.63 10.39
C ASP A 195 -12.77 22.71 9.03
N PHE A 196 -12.27 21.57 8.55
CA PHE A 196 -11.64 21.44 7.24
C PHE A 196 -12.58 20.91 6.15
N GLY A 197 -13.61 20.16 6.54
CA GLY A 197 -14.56 19.52 5.63
C GLY A 197 -15.58 20.48 4.99
N PRO A 198 -16.60 19.96 4.29
CA PRO A 198 -16.75 18.54 4.00
C PRO A 198 -15.72 18.03 2.98
N PHE A 199 -15.53 16.69 2.91
CA PHE A 199 -14.58 16.04 2.02
C PHE A 199 -15.29 15.28 0.91
N ASP A 200 -14.79 15.43 -0.31
CA ASP A 200 -15.35 14.75 -1.49
C ASP A 200 -14.97 13.28 -1.51
N VAL A 201 -13.76 12.95 -1.07
CA VAL A 201 -13.25 11.58 -0.95
C VAL A 201 -12.66 11.35 0.43
N ILE A 202 -13.01 10.23 1.06
CA ILE A 202 -12.40 9.76 2.32
C ILE A 202 -11.77 8.40 2.06
N LEU A 203 -10.46 8.27 2.31
CA LEU A 203 -9.76 6.99 2.30
C LEU A 203 -9.64 6.47 3.73
N ASP A 204 -10.27 5.32 3.99
CA ASP A 204 -10.47 4.81 5.35
C ASP A 204 -9.92 3.40 5.55
N PRO A 205 -8.76 3.25 6.21
CA PRO A 205 -8.24 1.95 6.66
C PRO A 205 -8.75 1.57 8.06
N VAL A 206 -9.58 2.40 8.71
CA VAL A 206 -9.97 2.26 10.12
C VAL A 206 -11.33 1.58 10.25
N GLY A 207 -12.34 2.04 9.54
CA GLY A 207 -13.71 1.53 9.64
C GLY A 207 -14.34 1.75 11.03
N GLY A 208 -15.21 0.83 11.45
CA GLY A 208 -15.77 0.73 12.80
C GLY A 208 -16.07 2.08 13.47
N ASN A 209 -15.25 2.44 14.43
CA ASN A 209 -15.43 3.65 15.28
C ASN A 209 -15.42 4.96 14.47
N TYR A 210 -14.83 4.98 13.26
CA TYR A 210 -14.76 6.21 12.44
C TYR A 210 -15.96 6.38 11.51
N ALA A 211 -16.76 5.33 11.34
CA ALA A 211 -17.82 5.29 10.33
C ALA A 211 -18.88 6.40 10.50
N ALA A 212 -19.34 6.63 11.73
CA ALA A 212 -20.33 7.68 11.98
C ALA A 212 -19.77 9.09 11.74
N LEU A 213 -18.50 9.29 12.07
CA LEU A 213 -17.81 10.56 11.80
C LEU A 213 -17.56 10.74 10.29
N ASN A 214 -17.07 9.70 9.61
CA ASN A 214 -16.85 9.75 8.17
C ASN A 214 -18.11 10.12 7.40
N LEU A 215 -19.26 9.56 7.79
CA LEU A 215 -20.55 9.93 7.19
C LEU A 215 -20.87 11.41 7.37
N LYS A 216 -20.57 11.99 8.54
CA LYS A 216 -20.76 13.43 8.80
C LYS A 216 -19.80 14.30 7.99
N LEU A 217 -18.56 13.84 7.82
CA LEU A 217 -17.50 14.57 7.12
C LEU A 217 -17.61 14.49 5.60
N THR A 218 -18.29 13.46 5.06
CA THR A 218 -18.45 13.27 3.62
C THR A 218 -19.33 14.38 3.02
N ALA A 219 -18.88 14.93 1.90
CA ALA A 219 -19.61 15.94 1.12
C ALA A 219 -20.88 15.38 0.46
N LEU A 220 -21.69 16.26 -0.13
CA LEU A 220 -22.76 15.88 -1.04
C LEU A 220 -22.19 15.15 -2.26
N ASP A 221 -22.75 13.99 -2.62
CA ASP A 221 -22.23 13.09 -3.66
C ASP A 221 -20.80 12.57 -3.37
N GLY A 222 -20.37 12.64 -2.09
CA GLY A 222 -19.05 12.22 -1.67
C GLY A 222 -18.86 10.70 -1.67
N ARG A 223 -17.60 10.29 -1.73
CA ARG A 223 -17.19 8.87 -1.76
C ARG A 223 -16.35 8.55 -0.54
N TRP A 224 -16.78 7.54 0.21
CA TRP A 224 -16.04 7.01 1.34
C TRP A 224 -15.54 5.61 0.98
N VAL A 225 -14.23 5.46 0.82
CA VAL A 225 -13.58 4.23 0.40
C VAL A 225 -13.01 3.51 1.62
N LEU A 226 -13.55 2.34 1.92
CA LEU A 226 -13.14 1.50 3.03
C LEU A 226 -12.14 0.45 2.53
N ILE A 227 -10.90 0.54 3.02
CA ILE A 227 -9.79 -0.35 2.65
C ILE A 227 -9.25 -1.19 3.81
N GLY A 228 -9.77 -1.00 5.02
CA GLY A 228 -9.36 -1.74 6.22
C GLY A 228 -10.33 -1.56 7.37
N LEU A 229 -10.12 -2.35 8.43
CA LEU A 229 -11.03 -2.45 9.58
C LEU A 229 -10.27 -2.38 10.91
N MET A 230 -9.24 -1.54 10.99
CA MET A 230 -8.39 -1.40 12.19
C MET A 230 -9.16 -0.94 13.43
N GLY A 231 -10.25 -0.21 13.25
CA GLY A 231 -11.12 0.30 14.31
C GLY A 231 -12.39 -0.53 14.55
N GLY A 232 -12.52 -1.68 13.88
CA GLY A 232 -13.63 -2.60 14.05
C GLY A 232 -14.37 -2.93 12.76
N ARG A 233 -15.15 -4.01 12.79
CA ARG A 233 -15.90 -4.58 11.66
C ARG A 233 -17.31 -4.05 11.54
N GLU A 234 -17.85 -3.52 12.63
CA GLU A 234 -19.25 -3.14 12.73
C GLU A 234 -19.38 -1.65 13.00
N ALA A 235 -20.39 -1.03 12.40
CA ALA A 235 -20.68 0.37 12.60
C ALA A 235 -22.19 0.63 12.53
N LYS A 236 -22.66 1.63 13.31
CA LYS A 236 -24.02 2.15 13.20
C LYS A 236 -23.99 3.44 12.38
N LEU A 237 -24.76 3.47 11.29
CA LEU A 237 -24.87 4.61 10.40
C LEU A 237 -26.28 5.22 10.44
N ASP A 238 -26.32 6.54 10.32
CA ASP A 238 -27.56 7.28 10.09
C ASP A 238 -27.90 7.25 8.59
N LEU A 239 -28.83 6.39 8.21
CA LEU A 239 -29.23 6.19 6.80
C LEU A 239 -29.90 7.43 6.20
N ALA A 240 -30.49 8.32 7.02
CA ALA A 240 -31.04 9.58 6.52
C ALA A 240 -29.92 10.49 5.98
N GLN A 241 -28.76 10.51 6.63
CA GLN A 241 -27.58 11.24 6.12
C GLN A 241 -27.02 10.60 4.84
N VAL A 242 -26.97 9.25 4.78
CA VAL A 242 -26.54 8.55 3.55
C VAL A 242 -27.42 8.95 2.38
N LEU A 243 -28.75 8.93 2.59
CA LEU A 243 -29.73 9.31 1.57
C LEU A 243 -29.60 10.79 1.18
N ALA A 244 -29.64 11.70 2.18
CA ALA A 244 -29.64 13.14 1.94
C ALA A 244 -28.36 13.64 1.24
N LYS A 245 -27.22 13.05 1.57
CA LYS A 245 -25.93 13.39 0.97
C LYS A 245 -25.61 12.55 -0.27
N ARG A 246 -26.38 11.53 -0.60
CA ARG A 246 -26.13 10.57 -1.69
C ARG A 246 -24.72 9.97 -1.61
N VAL A 247 -24.28 9.61 -0.38
CA VAL A 247 -22.95 9.09 -0.11
C VAL A 247 -22.76 7.73 -0.76
N GLN A 248 -21.61 7.54 -1.41
CA GLN A 248 -21.17 6.26 -1.92
C GLN A 248 -20.18 5.64 -0.93
N LEU A 249 -20.56 4.54 -0.28
CA LEU A 249 -19.65 3.71 0.51
C LEU A 249 -19.07 2.61 -0.38
N LEU A 250 -17.77 2.67 -0.62
CA LEU A 250 -17.05 1.78 -1.53
C LEU A 250 -16.13 0.86 -0.72
N GLY A 251 -16.39 -0.44 -0.75
CA GLY A 251 -15.47 -1.45 -0.20
C GLY A 251 -14.46 -1.88 -1.25
N SER A 252 -13.21 -2.07 -0.84
CA SER A 252 -12.14 -2.45 -1.77
C SER A 252 -11.16 -3.44 -1.17
N THR A 253 -10.73 -4.38 -2.02
CA THR A 253 -9.60 -5.28 -1.80
C THR A 253 -8.78 -5.35 -3.08
N LEU A 254 -7.44 -5.41 -2.96
CA LEU A 254 -6.55 -5.53 -4.11
C LEU A 254 -5.99 -6.96 -4.26
N ARG A 255 -5.58 -7.58 -3.15
CA ARG A 255 -4.88 -8.87 -3.14
C ARG A 255 -5.62 -9.98 -3.88
N SER A 256 -6.94 -10.05 -3.73
CA SER A 256 -7.82 -11.09 -4.29
C SER A 256 -8.35 -10.78 -5.70
N ARG A 257 -7.95 -9.66 -6.30
CA ARG A 257 -8.29 -9.34 -7.68
C ARG A 257 -7.57 -10.30 -8.64
N ASP A 258 -8.20 -10.56 -9.77
CA ASP A 258 -7.60 -11.40 -10.82
C ASP A 258 -6.39 -10.73 -11.50
N ASP A 259 -5.65 -11.51 -12.25
CA ASP A 259 -4.40 -11.08 -12.86
C ASP A 259 -4.61 -10.01 -13.93
N GLN A 260 -5.71 -10.06 -14.68
CA GLN A 260 -6.00 -9.04 -15.68
C GLN A 260 -6.31 -7.68 -15.04
N PHE A 261 -7.09 -7.67 -13.96
CA PHE A 261 -7.36 -6.44 -13.20
C PHE A 261 -6.07 -5.79 -12.68
N LYS A 262 -5.16 -6.60 -12.12
CA LYS A 262 -3.87 -6.10 -11.64
C LYS A 262 -2.98 -5.62 -12.80
N ALA A 263 -3.00 -6.31 -13.94
CA ALA A 263 -2.26 -5.90 -15.14
C ALA A 263 -2.74 -4.53 -15.65
N ASP A 264 -4.06 -4.32 -15.73
CA ASP A 264 -4.64 -3.03 -16.14
C ASP A 264 -4.26 -1.92 -15.16
N LEU A 265 -4.35 -2.19 -13.85
CA LEU A 265 -3.92 -1.26 -12.80
C LEU A 265 -2.43 -0.89 -12.93
N PHE A 266 -1.57 -1.86 -13.21
CA PHE A 266 -0.12 -1.64 -13.36
C PHE A 266 0.21 -0.90 -14.66
N SER A 267 -0.54 -1.14 -15.72
CA SER A 267 -0.47 -0.34 -16.94
C SER A 267 -0.79 1.13 -16.67
N ASP A 268 -1.86 1.41 -15.93
CA ASP A 268 -2.23 2.76 -15.52
C ASP A 268 -1.16 3.42 -14.64
N LEU A 269 -0.62 2.69 -13.66
CA LEU A 269 0.48 3.19 -12.81
C LEU A 269 1.70 3.55 -13.64
N SER A 270 2.08 2.70 -14.59
CA SER A 270 3.20 2.94 -15.50
C SER A 270 3.03 4.23 -16.32
N GLN A 271 1.82 4.52 -16.75
CA GLN A 271 1.51 5.67 -17.60
C GLN A 271 1.35 6.98 -16.82
N HIS A 272 0.71 6.93 -15.65
CA HIS A 272 0.24 8.13 -14.94
C HIS A 272 1.01 8.43 -13.65
N VAL A 273 1.62 7.44 -13.02
CA VAL A 273 2.26 7.59 -11.72
C VAL A 273 3.79 7.47 -11.81
N TRP A 274 4.30 6.46 -12.51
CA TRP A 274 5.74 6.22 -12.59
C TRP A 274 6.56 7.38 -13.15
N PRO A 275 6.11 8.12 -14.18
CA PRO A 275 6.82 9.31 -14.66
C PRO A 275 7.03 10.39 -13.59
N LEU A 276 6.14 10.48 -12.60
CA LEU A 276 6.22 11.48 -11.53
C LEU A 276 7.43 11.30 -10.61
N PHE A 277 7.99 10.10 -10.54
CA PHE A 277 9.25 9.85 -9.82
C PHE A 277 10.43 10.52 -10.55
N ALA A 278 10.53 10.36 -11.87
CA ALA A 278 11.57 11.00 -12.67
C ALA A 278 11.45 12.53 -12.66
N GLU A 279 10.23 13.06 -12.52
CA GLU A 279 9.95 14.49 -12.34
C GLU A 279 10.28 15.01 -10.94
N GLY A 280 10.65 14.14 -9.98
CA GLY A 280 10.89 14.50 -8.58
C GLY A 280 9.63 14.92 -7.81
N ARG A 281 8.44 14.60 -8.32
CA ARG A 281 7.15 14.90 -7.69
C ARG A 281 6.68 13.82 -6.72
N LEU A 282 7.23 12.61 -6.86
CA LEU A 282 7.06 11.50 -5.94
C LEU A 282 8.42 11.02 -5.47
N SER A 283 8.47 10.52 -4.25
CA SER A 283 9.66 9.90 -3.66
C SER A 283 9.28 8.74 -2.75
N PRO A 284 10.11 7.68 -2.67
CA PRO A 284 9.90 6.61 -1.70
C PRO A 284 9.90 7.14 -0.27
N GLN A 285 8.97 6.67 0.55
CA GLN A 285 8.87 7.07 1.95
C GLN A 285 9.24 5.89 2.85
N LEU A 286 10.54 5.66 3.01
CA LEU A 286 11.07 4.65 3.91
C LEU A 286 11.15 5.18 5.34
N ALA A 287 10.52 4.45 6.27
CA ALA A 287 10.66 4.71 7.69
C ALA A 287 11.90 4.00 8.25
N LYS A 288 12.04 2.70 7.93
CA LYS A 288 13.08 1.86 8.50
C LYS A 288 13.35 0.62 7.65
N THR A 289 14.58 0.15 7.65
CA THR A 289 15.00 -1.09 7.00
C THR A 289 15.52 -2.08 8.04
N PHE A 290 15.28 -3.36 7.82
CA PHE A 290 15.78 -4.45 8.64
C PHE A 290 16.36 -5.54 7.75
N PRO A 291 17.48 -6.17 8.09
CA PRO A 291 17.91 -7.40 7.43
C PRO A 291 16.90 -8.51 7.72
N VAL A 292 16.71 -9.46 6.81
CA VAL A 292 15.71 -10.53 6.94
C VAL A 292 15.86 -11.37 8.20
N LYS A 293 17.08 -11.53 8.71
CA LYS A 293 17.33 -12.21 10.00
C LYS A 293 16.65 -11.55 11.19
N ASP A 294 16.34 -10.26 11.10
CA ASP A 294 15.68 -9.46 12.12
C ASP A 294 14.18 -9.23 11.79
N ALA A 295 13.58 -10.12 10.99
CA ALA A 295 12.20 -9.98 10.52
C ALA A 295 11.19 -9.81 11.67
N GLU A 296 11.32 -10.53 12.78
CA GLU A 296 10.41 -10.33 13.94
C GLU A 296 10.45 -8.89 14.46
N ALA A 297 11.62 -8.26 14.51
CA ALA A 297 11.74 -6.86 14.91
C ALA A 297 11.08 -5.92 13.90
N ALA A 298 11.18 -6.21 12.60
CA ALA A 298 10.49 -5.45 11.54
C ALA A 298 8.96 -5.55 11.65
N PHE A 299 8.44 -6.76 11.92
CA PHE A 299 7.00 -6.97 12.15
C PHE A 299 6.53 -6.26 13.43
N ALA A 300 7.29 -6.30 14.51
CA ALA A 300 7.01 -5.57 15.75
C ALA A 300 7.02 -4.06 15.54
N GLU A 301 7.97 -3.53 14.76
CA GLU A 301 8.03 -2.11 14.39
C GLU A 301 6.76 -1.68 13.64
N LEU A 302 6.34 -2.44 12.63
CA LEU A 302 5.10 -2.14 11.90
C LEU A 302 3.86 -2.23 12.81
N ALA A 303 3.82 -3.23 13.70
CA ALA A 303 2.70 -3.43 14.63
C ALA A 303 2.58 -2.32 15.67
N SER A 304 3.68 -1.66 16.04
CA SER A 304 3.70 -0.56 17.01
C SER A 304 2.86 0.65 16.59
N ASN A 305 2.59 0.81 15.28
CA ASN A 305 1.91 1.98 14.70
C ASN A 305 2.62 3.30 14.99
N THR A 306 3.92 3.29 15.21
CA THR A 306 4.72 4.50 15.52
C THR A 306 5.53 5.01 14.33
N VAL A 307 5.71 4.22 13.29
CA VAL A 307 6.49 4.59 12.10
C VAL A 307 5.73 5.54 11.17
N SER A 308 6.48 6.40 10.48
CA SER A 308 5.98 7.22 9.37
C SER A 308 6.60 6.73 8.06
N GLY A 309 5.75 6.28 7.11
CA GLY A 309 6.20 5.64 5.88
C GLY A 309 6.24 4.10 5.96
N LYS A 310 7.09 3.48 5.15
CA LYS A 310 7.19 2.03 4.97
C LYS A 310 8.34 1.40 5.76
N VAL A 311 8.11 0.19 6.24
CA VAL A 311 9.15 -0.70 6.76
C VAL A 311 9.51 -1.71 5.67
N VAL A 312 10.80 -1.96 5.48
CA VAL A 312 11.33 -2.83 4.42
C VAL A 312 12.29 -3.85 5.00
N LEU A 313 12.16 -5.11 4.57
CA LEU A 313 13.12 -6.18 4.80
C LEU A 313 14.14 -6.22 3.66
N VAL A 314 15.42 -6.20 3.99
CA VAL A 314 16.52 -6.44 3.06
C VAL A 314 16.78 -7.95 3.02
N ILE A 315 16.58 -8.55 1.85
CA ILE A 315 16.74 -9.99 1.62
C ILE A 315 18.17 -10.29 1.13
N ASP A 316 18.61 -9.56 0.09
CA ASP A 316 19.95 -9.68 -0.47
C ASP A 316 20.55 -8.27 -0.69
N ASP A 317 21.43 -7.87 0.21
CA ASP A 317 22.11 -6.57 0.18
C ASP A 317 23.17 -6.47 -0.93
N SER A 318 23.59 -7.58 -1.50
CA SER A 318 24.54 -7.59 -2.62
C SER A 318 23.95 -7.09 -3.94
N LEU A 319 22.61 -6.97 -4.00
CA LEU A 319 21.88 -6.46 -5.17
C LEU A 319 21.62 -4.95 -5.10
N SER A 320 21.81 -4.32 -3.94
CA SER A 320 21.50 -2.91 -3.67
C SER A 320 22.51 -1.93 -4.30
#